data_8bb127df86149b294216f25d0b7193c8
#
_entry.id   8bb127df86149b294216f25d0b7193c8
#
_cell.length_a   1.000
_cell.length_b   1.000
_cell.length_c   1.000
_cell.angle_alpha   90.00
_cell.angle_beta   90.00
_cell.angle_gamma   90.00
#
_symmetry.space_group_name_H-M   'P 1'
#
loop_
_entity.id
_entity.type
_entity.pdbx_description
1 polymer ?
#
loop_
_entity_poly.entity_id
_entity_poly.type
_entity_poly.pdbx_seq_one_letter_code
_entity_poly.pdbx_strand_id
1 'polypeptide(L)'
;KAESRGLGDVYKRQSHGAYKFSRKPDGDILAMDVIEKIHKKIPKTHLVMHGSSSVPQYLQDLINNNGGEMSQTYGVPVEEIERGIKSGVRKINIDTDCRMAITGHYRKIAREKPAEFDPRKFAIPASEEMEKLCADRFERFGTAGHAKKILVKSLDQMAQSYSKGELKQI
;
A
#
# COMPACT_ATOMS: atom_id res chain seq x y z
N LYS A 1 10.75 13.07 -19.47
CA LYS A 1 11.89 12.72 -18.59
C LYS A 1 11.90 11.22 -18.41
N ALA A 2 12.88 10.56 -19.02
CA ALA A 2 13.18 9.17 -18.75
C ALA A 2 13.98 9.12 -17.42
N GLU A 3 13.29 9.27 -16.34
CA GLU A 3 13.84 8.93 -15.04
C GLU A 3 13.83 7.41 -14.94
N SER A 4 14.89 6.85 -14.37
CA SER A 4 15.10 5.42 -14.17
C SER A 4 13.93 4.81 -13.39
N ARG A 5 12.88 4.53 -14.11
CA ARG A 5 11.75 3.77 -13.61
C ARG A 5 12.04 2.33 -13.94
N GLY A 6 12.07 1.49 -12.93
CA GLY A 6 12.16 0.07 -13.18
C GLY A 6 11.15 -0.31 -14.27
N LEU A 7 11.55 -1.13 -15.22
CA LEU A 7 10.72 -1.58 -16.36
C LEU A 7 9.28 -1.93 -15.94
N GLY A 8 9.10 -2.44 -14.71
CA GLY A 8 7.80 -2.76 -14.15
C GLY A 8 6.84 -1.57 -13.94
N ASP A 9 7.35 -0.38 -13.64
CA ASP A 9 6.51 0.79 -13.34
C ASP A 9 5.90 1.40 -14.61
N VAL A 10 6.67 1.47 -15.68
CA VAL A 10 6.24 2.04 -16.95
C VAL A 10 5.13 1.22 -17.59
N TYR A 11 5.28 -0.10 -17.59
CA TYR A 11 4.31 -1.00 -18.25
C TYR A 11 3.04 -1.24 -17.46
N LYS A 12 3.07 -1.09 -16.14
CA LYS A 12 1.90 -1.28 -15.28
C LYS A 12 1.09 0.00 -15.06
N ARG A 13 1.49 1.12 -15.62
CA ARG A 13 0.88 2.45 -15.43
C ARG A 13 0.72 2.80 -13.95
N GLN A 14 1.74 2.56 -13.15
CA GLN A 14 1.71 2.86 -11.73
C GLN A 14 1.79 4.37 -11.48
N SER A 15 1.04 4.83 -10.48
CA SER A 15 0.99 6.22 -10.09
C SER A 15 1.57 6.40 -8.69
N HIS A 16 2.56 7.27 -8.55
CA HIS A 16 3.20 7.58 -7.27
C HIS A 16 2.68 8.91 -6.71
N GLY A 17 2.70 9.03 -5.36
CA GLY A 17 2.32 10.24 -4.65
C GLY A 17 0.90 10.22 -4.09
N ALA A 18 0.55 11.28 -3.35
CA ALA A 18 -0.74 11.42 -2.69
C ALA A 18 -1.85 11.90 -3.65
N TYR A 19 -1.50 12.78 -4.57
CA TYR A 19 -2.45 13.38 -5.53
C TYR A 19 -2.39 12.63 -6.84
N LYS A 20 -3.18 11.55 -6.96
CA LYS A 20 -3.16 10.64 -8.12
C LYS A 20 -4.23 10.97 -9.13
N PHE A 21 -5.47 11.08 -8.68
CA PHE A 21 -6.62 11.31 -9.52
C PHE A 21 -7.48 12.44 -8.94
N SER A 22 -7.80 13.44 -9.75
CA SER A 22 -8.67 14.56 -9.37
C SER A 22 -10.16 14.19 -9.41
N ARG A 23 -10.51 13.07 -10.06
CA ARG A 23 -11.88 12.55 -10.14
C ARG A 23 -11.91 11.13 -9.59
N LYS A 24 -13.05 10.75 -9.03
CA LYS A 24 -13.26 9.36 -8.60
C LYS A 24 -13.11 8.47 -9.83
N PRO A 25 -12.26 7.45 -9.74
CA PRO A 25 -12.09 6.52 -10.84
C PRO A 25 -13.38 5.77 -11.16
N ASP A 26 -13.71 5.72 -12.45
CA ASP A 26 -14.76 4.91 -13.02
C ASP A 26 -14.13 3.92 -14.00
N GLY A 27 -14.09 2.66 -13.65
CA GLY A 27 -13.46 1.61 -14.45
C GLY A 27 -12.00 1.32 -14.11
N ASP A 28 -11.33 0.60 -15.00
CA ASP A 28 -9.98 0.07 -14.79
C ASP A 28 -8.94 1.20 -14.82
N ILE A 29 -8.34 1.50 -13.67
CA ILE A 29 -7.25 2.47 -13.53
C ILE A 29 -5.91 1.84 -13.83
N LEU A 30 -5.71 0.63 -13.32
CA LEU A 30 -4.54 -0.15 -13.61
C LEU A 30 -4.67 -0.80 -14.99
N ALA A 31 -3.58 -0.91 -15.71
CA ALA A 31 -3.55 -1.64 -16.97
C ALA A 31 -3.61 -3.15 -16.70
N MET A 32 -4.76 -3.63 -16.23
CA MET A 32 -4.94 -5.03 -15.81
C MET A 32 -4.67 -6.03 -16.94
N ASP A 33 -5.04 -5.68 -18.17
CA ASP A 33 -4.74 -6.47 -19.36
C ASP A 33 -3.24 -6.64 -19.58
N VAL A 34 -2.45 -5.62 -19.26
CA VAL A 34 -0.98 -5.68 -19.35
C VAL A 34 -0.41 -6.54 -18.22
N ILE A 35 -0.91 -6.38 -17.00
CA ILE A 35 -0.48 -7.19 -15.84
C ILE A 35 -0.74 -8.67 -16.13
N GLU A 36 -1.92 -9.02 -16.64
CA GLU A 36 -2.29 -10.37 -17.01
C GLU A 36 -1.42 -10.94 -18.13
N LYS A 37 -1.13 -10.15 -19.17
CA LYS A 37 -0.21 -10.53 -20.27
C LYS A 37 1.19 -10.78 -19.76
N ILE A 38 1.70 -9.95 -18.84
CA ILE A 38 3.01 -10.15 -18.21
C ILE A 38 3.01 -11.47 -17.43
N HIS A 39 2.00 -11.66 -16.58
CA HIS A 39 1.90 -12.88 -15.77
C HIS A 39 1.82 -14.15 -16.62
N LYS A 40 1.07 -14.12 -17.73
CA LYS A 40 1.03 -15.25 -18.68
C LYS A 40 2.39 -15.58 -19.30
N LYS A 41 3.21 -14.55 -19.57
CA LYS A 41 4.54 -14.76 -20.17
C LYS A 41 5.58 -15.23 -19.15
N ILE A 42 5.49 -14.76 -17.92
CA ILE A 42 6.45 -15.07 -16.84
C ILE A 42 5.71 -15.50 -15.56
N PRO A 43 4.97 -16.62 -15.58
CA PRO A 43 4.03 -16.99 -14.51
C PRO A 43 4.69 -17.29 -13.16
N LYS A 44 6.00 -17.55 -13.17
CA LYS A 44 6.79 -17.82 -11.96
C LYS A 44 7.49 -16.58 -11.40
N THR A 45 7.29 -15.41 -11.99
CA THR A 45 7.92 -14.16 -11.54
C THR A 45 6.92 -13.37 -10.69
N HIS A 46 7.36 -13.01 -9.49
CA HIS A 46 6.59 -12.15 -8.60
C HIS A 46 6.60 -10.70 -9.09
N LEU A 47 5.43 -10.11 -9.19
CA LEU A 47 5.28 -8.71 -9.57
C LEU A 47 5.16 -7.83 -8.32
N VAL A 48 5.74 -6.64 -8.40
CA VAL A 48 5.63 -5.60 -7.37
C VAL A 48 4.73 -4.48 -7.89
N MET A 49 3.77 -4.06 -7.09
CA MET A 49 2.91 -2.93 -7.39
C MET A 49 3.32 -1.73 -6.53
N HIS A 50 3.78 -0.66 -7.18
CA HIS A 50 4.12 0.61 -6.57
C HIS A 50 2.95 1.60 -6.65
N GLY A 51 2.97 2.62 -5.79
CA GLY A 51 1.98 3.68 -5.81
C GLY A 51 0.54 3.21 -5.57
N SER A 52 0.36 2.18 -4.76
CA SER A 52 -0.91 1.48 -4.59
C SER A 52 -1.76 2.02 -3.42
N SER A 53 -1.45 3.20 -2.89
CA SER A 53 -2.30 3.84 -1.87
C SER A 53 -3.68 4.10 -2.44
N SER A 54 -4.70 3.77 -1.67
CA SER A 54 -6.11 3.90 -2.08
C SER A 54 -6.70 5.27 -1.77
N VAL A 55 -6.01 6.06 -0.94
CA VAL A 55 -6.43 7.40 -0.49
C VAL A 55 -7.86 7.36 0.06
N PRO A 56 -8.08 6.70 1.21
CA PRO A 56 -9.42 6.57 1.79
C PRO A 56 -10.03 7.94 2.07
N GLN A 57 -11.23 8.17 1.56
CA GLN A 57 -11.88 9.49 1.64
C GLN A 57 -12.13 9.91 3.09
N TYR A 58 -12.48 8.96 3.97
CA TYR A 58 -12.69 9.26 5.38
C TYR A 58 -11.42 9.81 6.08
N LEU A 59 -10.23 9.41 5.63
CA LEU A 59 -8.97 9.96 6.15
C LEU A 59 -8.70 11.37 5.59
N GLN A 60 -9.09 11.64 4.34
CA GLN A 60 -9.02 12.97 3.77
C GLN A 60 -9.98 13.93 4.52
N ASP A 61 -11.20 13.47 4.78
CA ASP A 61 -12.19 14.21 5.56
C ASP A 61 -11.71 14.44 7.00
N LEU A 62 -11.10 13.43 7.63
CA LEU A 62 -10.51 13.55 8.96
C LEU A 62 -9.43 14.64 8.99
N ILE A 63 -8.56 14.71 8.00
CA ILE A 63 -7.52 15.74 7.89
C ILE A 63 -8.17 17.12 7.72
N ASN A 64 -9.10 17.26 6.77
CA ASN A 64 -9.68 18.54 6.41
C ASN A 64 -10.61 19.09 7.50
N ASN A 65 -11.41 18.24 8.12
CA ASN A 65 -12.29 18.62 9.24
C ASN A 65 -11.49 19.05 10.48
N ASN A 66 -10.20 18.75 10.55
CA ASN A 66 -9.34 19.12 11.66
C ASN A 66 -8.23 20.12 11.27
N GLY A 67 -8.56 21.07 10.38
CA GLY A 67 -7.71 22.18 10.01
C GLY A 67 -6.66 21.83 8.94
N GLY A 68 -6.88 20.75 8.18
CA GLY A 68 -6.12 20.47 6.97
C GLY A 68 -6.76 21.12 5.74
N GLU A 69 -5.97 21.24 4.69
CA GLU A 69 -6.40 21.78 3.39
C GLU A 69 -5.96 20.83 2.26
N MET A 70 -6.22 19.54 2.45
CA MET A 70 -5.88 18.56 1.45
C MET A 70 -6.84 18.65 0.27
N SER A 71 -6.32 18.88 -0.93
CA SER A 71 -7.13 18.91 -2.15
C SER A 71 -7.79 17.55 -2.40
N GLN A 72 -9.00 17.56 -2.96
CA GLN A 72 -9.70 16.33 -3.32
C GLN A 72 -8.84 15.46 -4.24
N THR A 73 -8.62 14.23 -3.83
CA THR A 73 -7.83 13.25 -4.59
C THR A 73 -8.32 11.83 -4.31
N TYR A 74 -8.04 10.94 -5.25
CA TYR A 74 -8.40 9.54 -5.16
C TYR A 74 -7.16 8.69 -5.44
N GLY A 75 -7.13 7.50 -4.89
CA GLY A 75 -6.07 6.53 -5.11
C GLY A 75 -6.52 5.36 -5.98
N VAL A 76 -5.75 4.28 -5.92
CA VAL A 76 -6.08 3.03 -6.62
C VAL A 76 -7.16 2.28 -5.84
N PRO A 77 -8.27 1.89 -6.46
CA PRO A 77 -9.29 1.06 -5.82
C PRO A 77 -8.69 -0.24 -5.29
N VAL A 78 -9.06 -0.62 -4.06
CA VAL A 78 -8.52 -1.83 -3.43
C VAL A 78 -8.91 -3.08 -4.23
N GLU A 79 -10.07 -3.07 -4.86
CA GLU A 79 -10.57 -4.13 -5.73
C GLU A 79 -9.65 -4.40 -6.93
N GLU A 80 -9.06 -3.35 -7.50
CA GLU A 80 -8.07 -3.52 -8.58
C GLU A 80 -6.76 -4.13 -8.07
N ILE A 81 -6.36 -3.77 -6.85
CA ILE A 81 -5.20 -4.39 -6.21
C ILE A 81 -5.44 -5.89 -6.01
N GLU A 82 -6.63 -6.27 -5.54
CA GLU A 82 -7.03 -7.68 -5.38
C GLU A 82 -7.01 -8.44 -6.73
N ARG A 83 -7.44 -7.80 -7.82
CA ARG A 83 -7.31 -8.37 -9.17
C ARG A 83 -5.84 -8.56 -9.55
N GLY A 84 -4.98 -7.59 -9.25
CA GLY A 84 -3.54 -7.68 -9.47
C GLY A 84 -2.89 -8.84 -8.71
N ILE A 85 -3.31 -9.09 -7.48
CA ILE A 85 -2.85 -10.23 -6.68
C ILE A 85 -3.16 -11.57 -7.39
N LYS A 86 -4.34 -11.70 -7.98
CA LYS A 86 -4.72 -12.88 -8.78
C LYS A 86 -3.86 -13.03 -10.04
N SER A 87 -3.25 -11.95 -10.50
CA SER A 87 -2.39 -11.88 -11.68
C SER A 87 -0.91 -11.72 -11.36
N GLY A 88 -0.44 -12.35 -10.29
CA GLY A 88 0.99 -12.49 -9.97
C GLY A 88 1.60 -11.37 -9.15
N VAL A 89 0.84 -10.36 -8.74
CA VAL A 89 1.33 -9.35 -7.79
C VAL A 89 1.50 -10.00 -6.41
N ARG A 90 2.70 -9.85 -5.82
CA ARG A 90 3.04 -10.43 -4.51
C ARG A 90 3.55 -9.40 -3.51
N LYS A 91 3.86 -8.21 -3.96
CA LYS A 91 4.22 -7.08 -3.09
C LYS A 91 3.46 -5.84 -3.52
N ILE A 92 2.89 -5.14 -2.56
CA ILE A 92 2.09 -3.93 -2.76
C ILE A 92 2.66 -2.84 -1.85
N ASN A 93 3.05 -1.71 -2.44
CA ASN A 93 3.61 -0.58 -1.71
C ASN A 93 2.51 0.44 -1.42
N ILE A 94 2.20 0.61 -0.14
CA ILE A 94 1.23 1.59 0.37
C ILE A 94 1.96 2.51 1.35
N ASP A 95 1.85 3.82 1.18
CA ASP A 95 2.50 4.82 2.02
C ASP A 95 1.51 5.95 2.38
N THR A 96 0.88 6.57 1.39
CA THR A 96 0.01 7.72 1.59
C THR A 96 -1.11 7.44 2.58
N ASP A 97 -1.76 6.27 2.51
CA ASP A 97 -2.85 5.89 3.40
C ASP A 97 -2.39 5.88 4.87
N CYS A 98 -1.19 5.35 5.14
CA CYS A 98 -0.58 5.33 6.47
C CYS A 98 -0.28 6.74 6.98
N ARG A 99 0.29 7.59 6.12
CA ARG A 99 0.56 8.99 6.47
C ARG A 99 -0.72 9.76 6.78
N MET A 100 -1.78 9.53 6.01
CA MET A 100 -3.07 10.18 6.24
C MET A 100 -3.69 9.75 7.56
N ALA A 101 -3.62 8.47 7.91
CA ALA A 101 -4.10 7.95 9.19
C ALA A 101 -3.40 8.65 10.37
N ILE A 102 -2.07 8.74 10.34
CA ILE A 102 -1.28 9.39 11.37
C ILE A 102 -1.61 10.89 11.42
N THR A 103 -1.51 11.59 10.29
CA THR A 103 -1.69 13.05 10.23
C THR A 103 -3.09 13.46 10.65
N GLY A 104 -4.12 12.71 10.22
CA GLY A 104 -5.51 13.00 10.55
C GLY A 104 -5.75 12.93 12.06
N HIS A 105 -5.24 11.93 12.73
CA HIS A 105 -5.40 11.78 14.18
C HIS A 105 -4.57 12.79 14.98
N TYR A 106 -3.36 13.11 14.54
CA TYR A 106 -2.59 14.21 15.17
C TYR A 106 -3.34 15.53 15.09
N ARG A 107 -3.89 15.87 13.93
CA ARG A 107 -4.70 17.10 13.76
C ARG A 107 -5.96 17.06 14.62
N LYS A 108 -6.66 15.92 14.67
CA LYS A 108 -7.86 15.74 15.49
C LYS A 108 -7.56 16.01 16.97
N ILE A 109 -6.53 15.37 17.53
CA ILE A 109 -6.18 15.56 18.94
C ILE A 109 -5.74 17.00 19.22
N ALA A 110 -4.93 17.61 18.35
CA ALA A 110 -4.51 19.00 18.51
C ALA A 110 -5.70 19.97 18.53
N ARG A 111 -6.75 19.71 17.75
CA ARG A 111 -7.97 20.51 17.71
C ARG A 111 -8.88 20.26 18.90
N GLU A 112 -9.11 18.99 19.26
CA GLU A 112 -10.03 18.60 20.33
C GLU A 112 -9.48 18.87 21.74
N LYS A 113 -8.14 18.83 21.87
CA LYS A 113 -7.42 18.99 23.13
C LYS A 113 -6.27 19.99 22.98
N PRO A 114 -6.57 21.29 22.81
CA PRO A 114 -5.54 22.29 22.51
C PRO A 114 -4.51 22.48 23.63
N ALA A 115 -4.79 22.06 24.85
CA ALA A 115 -3.84 22.09 25.95
C ALA A 115 -2.95 20.83 26.05
N GLU A 116 -3.18 19.83 25.19
CA GLU A 116 -2.38 18.59 25.23
C GLU A 116 -1.01 18.82 24.63
N PHE A 117 0.03 18.40 25.32
CA PHE A 117 1.42 18.53 24.91
C PHE A 117 2.19 17.20 24.91
N ASP A 118 1.64 16.16 25.49
CA ASP A 118 2.30 14.85 25.53
C ASP A 118 2.17 14.13 24.17
N PRO A 119 3.28 13.92 23.42
CA PRO A 119 3.23 13.32 22.09
C PRO A 119 2.63 11.90 22.08
N ARG A 120 2.66 11.18 23.20
CA ARG A 120 2.05 9.84 23.32
C ARG A 120 0.53 9.91 23.15
N LYS A 121 -0.10 11.00 23.61
CA LYS A 121 -1.55 11.22 23.47
C LYS A 121 -1.97 11.47 22.03
N PHE A 122 -1.04 11.92 21.18
CA PHE A 122 -1.24 12.06 19.75
C PHE A 122 -0.95 10.73 19.02
N ALA A 123 0.12 10.05 19.44
CA ALA A 123 0.61 8.84 18.77
C ALA A 123 -0.32 7.63 18.98
N ILE A 124 -0.90 7.45 20.18
CA ILE A 124 -1.75 6.29 20.47
C ILE A 124 -2.92 6.17 19.50
N PRO A 125 -3.84 7.17 19.37
CA PRO A 125 -4.97 7.03 18.44
C PRO A 125 -4.54 6.98 16.97
N ALA A 126 -3.41 7.61 16.62
CA ALA A 126 -2.84 7.50 15.28
C ALA A 126 -2.35 6.08 14.97
N SER A 127 -1.72 5.42 15.93
CA SER A 127 -1.28 4.03 15.80
C SER A 127 -2.45 3.05 15.73
N GLU A 128 -3.49 3.26 16.53
CA GLU A 128 -4.72 2.45 16.50
C GLU A 128 -5.41 2.51 15.12
N GLU A 129 -5.48 3.69 14.51
CA GLU A 129 -6.06 3.81 13.18
C GLU A 129 -5.18 3.16 12.10
N MET A 130 -3.86 3.31 12.22
CA MET A 130 -2.93 2.65 11.32
C MET A 130 -3.00 1.13 11.44
N GLU A 131 -3.18 0.60 12.65
CA GLU A 131 -3.40 -0.83 12.89
C GLU A 131 -4.66 -1.32 12.17
N LYS A 132 -5.78 -0.62 12.31
CA LYS A 132 -7.03 -0.95 11.59
C LYS A 132 -6.85 -0.95 10.08
N LEU A 133 -6.19 0.07 9.55
CA LEU A 133 -5.89 0.16 8.12
C LEU A 133 -5.03 -1.02 7.64
N CYS A 134 -3.99 -1.36 8.38
CA CYS A 134 -3.12 -2.49 8.05
C CYS A 134 -3.86 -3.82 8.15
N ALA A 135 -4.68 -4.01 9.18
CA ALA A 135 -5.47 -5.23 9.37
C ALA A 135 -6.43 -5.45 8.18
N ASP A 136 -7.17 -4.42 7.77
CA ASP A 136 -8.03 -4.48 6.58
C ASP A 136 -7.25 -4.88 5.33
N ARG A 137 -6.07 -4.31 5.13
CA ARG A 137 -5.22 -4.65 3.98
C ARG A 137 -4.70 -6.08 4.05
N PHE A 138 -4.35 -6.58 5.24
CA PHE A 138 -3.93 -7.98 5.41
C PHE A 138 -5.06 -8.96 5.06
N GLU A 139 -6.28 -8.66 5.44
CA GLU A 139 -7.44 -9.49 5.09
C GLU A 139 -7.72 -9.43 3.59
N ARG A 140 -7.85 -8.24 3.03
CA ARG A 140 -8.18 -8.04 1.62
C ARG A 140 -7.11 -8.58 0.66
N PHE A 141 -5.85 -8.54 1.06
CA PHE A 141 -4.75 -9.08 0.25
C PHE A 141 -4.46 -10.55 0.51
N GLY A 142 -5.23 -11.21 1.37
CA GLY A 142 -5.11 -12.64 1.66
C GLY A 142 -3.87 -13.01 2.46
N THR A 143 -3.29 -12.07 3.23
CA THR A 143 -2.09 -12.30 4.05
C THR A 143 -2.40 -12.47 5.54
N ALA A 144 -3.63 -12.20 5.97
CA ALA A 144 -4.05 -12.41 7.35
C ALA A 144 -3.88 -13.87 7.79
N GLY A 145 -3.45 -14.06 9.04
CA GLY A 145 -3.24 -15.38 9.64
C GLY A 145 -2.02 -16.16 9.14
N HIS A 146 -1.17 -15.57 8.29
CA HIS A 146 0.00 -16.25 7.73
C HIS A 146 1.28 -16.01 8.54
N ALA A 147 1.34 -15.04 9.46
CA ALA A 147 2.56 -14.70 10.18
C ALA A 147 3.21 -15.92 10.90
N LYS A 148 2.40 -16.77 11.51
CA LYS A 148 2.89 -17.98 12.19
C LYS A 148 3.44 -19.06 11.25
N LYS A 149 3.17 -18.95 9.95
CA LYS A 149 3.63 -19.90 8.92
C LYS A 149 4.98 -19.49 8.34
N ILE A 150 5.42 -18.26 8.59
CA ILE A 150 6.66 -17.72 8.06
C ILE A 150 7.79 -18.14 9.00
N LEU A 151 8.69 -19.00 8.46
CA LEU A 151 9.89 -19.40 9.20
C LEU A 151 10.99 -18.38 8.91
N VAL A 152 11.57 -17.84 9.99
CA VAL A 152 12.75 -16.97 9.87
C VAL A 152 13.95 -17.84 9.50
N LYS A 153 14.62 -17.50 8.40
CA LYS A 153 15.88 -18.13 7.99
C LYS A 153 17.04 -17.21 8.31
N SER A 154 18.14 -17.78 8.82
CA SER A 154 19.38 -17.03 8.98
C SER A 154 20.00 -16.67 7.62
N LEU A 155 20.93 -15.71 7.61
CA LEU A 155 21.67 -15.34 6.39
C LEU A 155 22.42 -16.54 5.81
N ASP A 156 23.03 -17.37 6.67
CA ASP A 156 23.74 -18.58 6.23
C ASP A 156 22.80 -19.60 5.59
N GLN A 157 21.63 -19.82 6.16
CA GLN A 157 20.61 -20.69 5.59
C GLN A 157 20.13 -20.17 4.23
N MET A 158 19.96 -18.85 4.09
CA MET A 158 19.60 -18.25 2.80
C MET A 158 20.72 -18.40 1.79
N ALA A 159 21.99 -18.12 2.17
CA ALA A 159 23.14 -18.29 1.30
C ALA A 159 23.28 -19.73 0.81
N GLN A 160 23.10 -20.72 1.69
CA GLN A 160 23.08 -22.14 1.33
C GLN A 160 21.94 -22.49 0.35
N SER A 161 20.74 -21.96 0.57
CA SER A 161 19.60 -22.16 -0.34
C SER A 161 19.87 -21.58 -1.73
N TYR A 162 20.53 -20.42 -1.81
CA TYR A 162 20.95 -19.81 -3.08
C TYR A 162 22.02 -20.66 -3.78
N SER A 163 23.06 -21.10 -3.07
CA SER A 163 24.16 -21.89 -3.64
C SER A 163 23.71 -23.26 -4.15
N LYS A 164 22.70 -23.84 -3.51
CA LYS A 164 22.13 -25.15 -3.91
C LYS A 164 21.04 -25.07 -4.98
N GLY A 165 20.64 -23.87 -5.38
CA GLY A 165 19.52 -23.66 -6.30
C GLY A 165 18.16 -24.10 -5.75
N GLU A 166 18.04 -24.22 -4.42
CA GLU A 166 16.83 -24.71 -3.72
C GLU A 166 15.71 -23.65 -3.61
N LEU A 167 15.93 -22.45 -4.10
CA LEU A 167 14.87 -21.45 -4.18
C LEU A 167 13.86 -21.91 -5.21
N LYS A 168 12.88 -22.66 -4.74
CA LYS A 168 11.72 -22.99 -5.57
C LYS A 168 11.05 -21.70 -6.00
N GLN A 169 11.03 -21.47 -7.29
CA GLN A 169 10.15 -20.50 -7.89
C GLN A 169 8.71 -20.93 -7.54
N ILE A 170 8.05 -20.16 -6.69
CA ILE A 170 6.66 -20.39 -6.30
C ILE A 170 5.75 -19.98 -7.45
#